data_c66795d8157562aa76d4cabaaa4a1909
#
_entry.id   c66795d8157562aa76d4cabaaa4a1909
#
_cell.length_a   1.000
_cell.length_b   1.000
_cell.length_c   1.000
_cell.angle_alpha   90.00
_cell.angle_beta   90.00
_cell.angle_gamma   90.00
#
_symmetry.space_group_name_H-M   'P 1'
#
loop_
_entity.id
_entity.type
_entity.pdbx_description
1 polymer ?
#
loop_
_entity_poly.entity_id
_entity_poly.type
_entity_poly.pdbx_seq_one_letter_code
_entity_poly.pdbx_strand_id
1 'polypeptide(L)'
;SNWNKVLILEDDVLPIAANLAELPAALAELPDSWELVYLGYLKHEKVTASLKVKQFFYKVISSFGLMAWSYKMVSNLLPKPYSKHLKKAGFHDCTHAYAVTLQAAKKLLAAQTPVVYRADDLLSATILKGELNAYVTEPKFFDQEIFHNASITSEIKS
;
A
#
# COMPACT_ATOMS: atom_id res chain seq x y z
N SER A 1 9.97 -23.60 -11.83
CA SER A 1 9.41 -22.34 -12.40
C SER A 1 10.04 -21.16 -11.67
N ASN A 2 10.76 -20.30 -12.41
CA ASN A 2 11.35 -19.08 -11.84
C ASN A 2 10.29 -17.96 -11.82
N TRP A 3 9.44 -17.97 -10.82
CA TRP A 3 8.49 -16.88 -10.59
C TRP A 3 9.25 -15.70 -9.98
N ASN A 4 9.38 -14.61 -10.74
CA ASN A 4 10.03 -13.38 -10.25
C ASN A 4 9.02 -12.36 -9.68
N LYS A 5 7.74 -12.57 -9.91
CA LYS A 5 6.64 -11.70 -9.49
C LYS A 5 5.42 -12.57 -9.15
N VAL A 6 4.63 -12.15 -8.17
CA VAL A 6 3.40 -12.82 -7.77
C VAL A 6 2.31 -11.80 -7.49
N LEU A 7 1.08 -12.11 -7.88
CA LEU A 7 -0.13 -11.40 -7.48
C LEU A 7 -0.73 -12.14 -6.28
N ILE A 8 -1.04 -11.42 -5.24
CA ILE A 8 -1.66 -11.89 -4.01
C ILE A 8 -3.04 -11.25 -3.92
N LEU A 9 -4.06 -12.08 -3.77
CA LEU A 9 -5.45 -11.68 -3.62
C LEU A 9 -5.98 -12.32 -2.34
N GLU A 10 -6.70 -11.56 -1.52
CA GLU A 10 -7.50 -12.11 -0.41
C GLU A 10 -8.73 -12.82 -0.96
N ASP A 11 -9.35 -13.69 -0.18
CA ASP A 11 -10.47 -14.55 -0.60
C ASP A 11 -11.80 -13.79 -0.77
N ASP A 12 -11.92 -12.60 -0.16
CA ASP A 12 -13.08 -11.72 -0.24
C ASP A 12 -12.94 -10.58 -1.27
N VAL A 13 -11.93 -10.66 -2.13
CA VAL A 13 -11.64 -9.59 -3.10
C VAL A 13 -12.55 -9.66 -4.33
N LEU A 14 -13.08 -8.51 -4.73
CA LEU A 14 -13.90 -8.35 -5.93
C LEU A 14 -13.23 -7.41 -6.93
N PRO A 15 -13.23 -7.76 -8.24
CA PRO A 15 -12.73 -6.86 -9.27
C PRO A 15 -13.71 -5.69 -9.50
N ILE A 16 -13.17 -4.48 -9.64
CA ILE A 16 -13.94 -3.29 -10.05
C ILE A 16 -14.02 -3.28 -11.57
N ALA A 17 -15.06 -3.89 -12.12
CA ALA A 17 -15.21 -4.15 -13.56
C ALA A 17 -15.03 -2.89 -14.42
N ALA A 18 -15.51 -1.73 -13.96
CA ALA A 18 -15.40 -0.47 -14.67
C ALA A 18 -13.92 -0.02 -14.88
N ASN A 19 -13.01 -0.43 -14.01
CA ASN A 19 -11.62 0.00 -14.03
C ASN A 19 -10.69 -1.01 -14.74
N LEU A 20 -11.08 -2.28 -14.86
CA LEU A 20 -10.21 -3.35 -15.35
C LEU A 20 -9.59 -3.08 -16.74
N ALA A 21 -10.30 -2.35 -17.59
CA ALA A 21 -9.79 -1.99 -18.92
C ALA A 21 -8.49 -1.14 -18.86
N GLU A 22 -8.29 -0.39 -17.78
CA GLU A 22 -7.11 0.46 -17.58
C GLU A 22 -5.93 -0.28 -16.91
N LEU A 23 -6.14 -1.50 -16.39
CA LEU A 23 -5.11 -2.26 -15.69
C LEU A 23 -3.83 -2.49 -16.50
N PRO A 24 -3.88 -2.90 -17.79
CA PRO A 24 -2.65 -3.05 -18.57
C PRO A 24 -1.85 -1.75 -18.71
N ALA A 25 -2.54 -0.62 -18.89
CA ALA A 25 -1.89 0.70 -18.99
C ALA A 25 -1.24 1.09 -17.66
N ALA A 26 -1.92 0.89 -16.54
CA ALA A 26 -1.37 1.16 -15.22
C ALA A 26 -0.12 0.31 -14.92
N LEU A 27 -0.14 -0.97 -15.26
CA LEU A 27 1.01 -1.86 -15.07
C LEU A 27 2.20 -1.50 -15.98
N ALA A 28 1.94 -0.98 -17.18
CA ALA A 28 2.99 -0.52 -18.09
C ALA A 28 3.72 0.76 -17.60
N GLU A 29 3.11 1.52 -16.69
CA GLU A 29 3.73 2.70 -16.08
C GLU A 29 4.67 2.37 -14.91
N LEU A 30 4.69 1.11 -14.45
CA LEU A 30 5.59 0.70 -13.36
C LEU A 30 7.04 0.77 -13.84
N PRO A 31 7.94 1.44 -13.09
CA PRO A 31 9.37 1.44 -13.44
C PRO A 31 9.97 0.04 -13.22
N ASP A 32 11.06 -0.28 -13.89
CA ASP A 32 11.74 -1.58 -13.75
C ASP A 32 12.12 -1.91 -12.30
N SER A 33 12.36 -0.88 -11.50
CA SER A 33 12.76 -0.99 -10.09
C SER A 33 11.58 -1.16 -9.10
N TRP A 34 10.35 -1.35 -9.57
CA TRP A 34 9.24 -1.56 -8.65
C TRP A 34 9.40 -2.86 -7.85
N GLU A 35 8.97 -2.84 -6.61
CA GLU A 35 9.06 -3.99 -5.71
C GLU A 35 7.68 -4.44 -5.22
N LEU A 36 6.75 -3.50 -5.04
CA LEU A 36 5.37 -3.77 -4.63
C LEU A 36 4.41 -2.80 -5.33
N VAL A 37 3.26 -3.28 -5.75
CA VAL A 37 2.16 -2.45 -6.25
C VAL A 37 0.83 -2.91 -5.66
N TYR A 38 0.12 -1.98 -5.02
CA TYR A 38 -1.24 -2.20 -4.56
C TYR A 38 -2.22 -1.95 -5.70
N LEU A 39 -3.10 -2.92 -5.90
CA LEU A 39 -4.21 -2.88 -6.87
C LEU A 39 -5.56 -2.72 -6.18
N GLY A 40 -5.63 -3.08 -4.89
CA GLY A 40 -6.73 -2.87 -3.97
C GLY A 40 -6.20 -2.56 -2.57
N TYR A 41 -6.68 -1.48 -1.96
CA TYR A 41 -6.18 -0.97 -0.67
C TYR A 41 -7.20 -0.02 -0.03
N LEU A 42 -7.07 0.22 1.27
CA LEU A 42 -7.80 1.25 2.00
C LEU A 42 -6.86 2.35 2.51
N LYS A 43 -7.47 3.40 3.02
CA LYS A 43 -6.85 4.65 3.52
C LYS A 43 -6.02 5.41 2.49
N HIS A 44 -6.06 6.72 2.63
CA HIS A 44 -5.32 7.68 1.82
C HIS A 44 -5.56 7.57 0.30
N GLU A 45 -6.69 7.02 -0.12
CA GLU A 45 -7.10 7.04 -1.53
C GLU A 45 -7.12 8.47 -2.06
N LYS A 46 -7.67 9.40 -1.26
CA LYS A 46 -7.65 10.84 -1.55
C LYS A 46 -6.84 11.60 -0.51
N VAL A 47 -5.83 12.32 -0.96
CA VAL A 47 -4.99 13.17 -0.11
C VAL A 47 -5.62 14.55 0.00
N THR A 48 -6.28 14.83 1.13
CA THR A 48 -6.91 16.13 1.41
C THR A 48 -5.92 17.17 1.92
N ALA A 49 -6.29 18.45 1.85
CA ALA A 49 -5.48 19.53 2.41
C ALA A 49 -5.26 19.35 3.93
N SER A 50 -6.29 18.90 4.66
CA SER A 50 -6.18 18.62 6.10
C SER A 50 -5.14 17.55 6.43
N LEU A 51 -5.06 16.46 5.62
CA LEU A 51 -4.04 15.44 5.78
C LEU A 51 -2.63 15.99 5.53
N LYS A 52 -2.45 16.87 4.55
CA LYS A 52 -1.16 17.52 4.29
C LYS A 52 -0.74 18.44 5.44
N VAL A 53 -1.68 19.20 6.00
CA VAL A 53 -1.43 20.05 7.18
C VAL A 53 -1.04 19.17 8.38
N LYS A 54 -1.80 18.10 8.65
CA LYS A 54 -1.49 17.16 9.72
C LYS A 54 -0.10 16.52 9.53
N GLN A 55 0.24 16.09 8.32
CA GLN A 55 1.56 15.56 8.00
C GLN A 55 2.66 16.60 8.26
N PHE A 56 2.42 17.88 7.92
CA PHE A 56 3.39 18.95 8.19
C PHE A 56 3.68 19.07 9.69
N PHE A 57 2.65 19.13 10.54
CA PHE A 57 2.84 19.16 11.99
C PHE A 57 3.59 17.93 12.51
N TYR A 58 3.26 16.75 12.02
CA TYR A 58 3.98 15.53 12.40
C TYR A 58 5.46 15.58 11.99
N LYS A 59 5.79 16.15 10.84
CA LYS A 59 7.19 16.34 10.42
C LYS A 59 7.93 17.26 11.38
N VAL A 60 7.29 18.37 11.80
CA VAL A 60 7.89 19.28 12.78
C VAL A 60 8.14 18.55 14.11
N ILE A 61 7.12 17.87 14.66
CA ILE A 61 7.24 17.12 15.91
C ILE A 61 8.34 16.03 15.81
N SER A 62 8.37 15.32 14.69
CA SER A 62 9.36 14.26 14.44
C SER A 62 10.79 14.80 14.32
N SER A 63 10.96 16.01 13.75
CA SER A 63 12.29 16.62 13.63
C SER A 63 12.92 16.99 14.99
N PHE A 64 12.09 17.18 16.01
CA PHE A 64 12.54 17.38 17.40
C PHE A 64 12.66 16.08 18.21
N GLY A 65 12.44 14.92 17.59
CA GLY A 65 12.49 13.62 18.29
C GLY A 65 11.35 13.36 19.26
N LEU A 66 10.25 14.13 19.17
CA LEU A 66 9.11 14.07 20.10
C LEU A 66 8.05 13.03 19.72
N MET A 67 8.34 12.14 18.75
CA MET A 67 7.47 11.03 18.39
C MET A 67 8.28 9.81 17.96
N ALA A 68 7.66 8.62 18.03
CA ALA A 68 8.29 7.34 17.68
C ALA A 68 8.61 7.20 16.18
N TRP A 69 7.89 7.93 15.31
CA TRP A 69 8.09 7.88 13.86
C TRP A 69 9.16 8.87 13.44
N SER A 70 10.14 8.39 12.68
CA SER A 70 11.18 9.25 12.13
C SER A 70 10.62 10.25 11.11
N TYR A 71 11.33 11.35 10.87
CA TYR A 71 11.00 12.33 9.83
C TYR A 71 10.79 11.67 8.44
N LYS A 72 11.61 10.67 8.11
CA LYS A 72 11.49 9.89 6.87
C LYS A 72 10.16 9.15 6.81
N MET A 73 9.78 8.44 7.88
CA MET A 73 8.50 7.73 7.95
C MET A 73 7.31 8.67 7.80
N VAL A 74 7.32 9.78 8.51
CA VAL A 74 6.27 10.81 8.40
C VAL A 74 6.23 11.41 7.00
N SER A 75 7.37 11.60 6.34
CA SER A 75 7.45 12.13 4.98
C SER A 75 6.87 11.16 3.93
N ASN A 76 6.86 9.87 4.24
CA ASN A 76 6.31 8.83 3.38
C ASN A 76 4.86 8.44 3.74
N LEU A 77 4.23 9.11 4.73
CA LEU A 77 2.91 8.76 5.24
C LEU A 77 1.81 8.85 4.17
N LEU A 78 1.85 9.88 3.34
CA LEU A 78 0.85 10.11 2.30
C LEU A 78 1.37 9.69 0.93
N PRO A 79 0.53 9.07 0.09
CA PRO A 79 0.92 8.73 -1.28
C PRO A 79 1.23 10.00 -2.08
N LYS A 80 2.19 9.89 -3.00
CA LYS A 80 2.66 11.00 -3.84
C LYS A 80 2.41 10.68 -5.31
N PRO A 81 1.92 11.64 -6.11
CA PRO A 81 1.76 11.43 -7.56
C PRO A 81 3.05 10.92 -8.20
N TYR A 82 2.93 9.96 -9.12
CA TYR A 82 4.05 9.41 -9.87
C TYR A 82 3.80 9.48 -11.37
N SER A 83 2.71 8.90 -11.85
CA SER A 83 2.31 8.91 -13.26
C SER A 83 0.79 9.09 -13.39
N LYS A 84 0.21 8.85 -14.54
CA LYS A 84 -1.24 8.99 -14.77
C LYS A 84 -2.04 8.02 -13.89
N HIS A 85 -1.58 6.76 -13.80
CA HIS A 85 -2.32 5.70 -13.10
C HIS A 85 -1.60 5.22 -11.82
N LEU A 86 -0.47 5.85 -11.44
CA LEU A 86 0.31 5.42 -10.28
C LEU A 86 0.61 6.58 -9.33
N LYS A 87 0.64 6.24 -8.05
CA LYS A 87 1.25 7.05 -7.00
C LYS A 87 2.33 6.24 -6.29
N LYS A 88 3.36 6.88 -5.75
CA LYS A 88 4.22 6.26 -4.75
C LYS A 88 3.37 5.92 -3.54
N ALA A 89 3.48 4.70 -3.04
CA ALA A 89 2.72 4.26 -1.88
C ALA A 89 3.09 5.04 -0.63
N GLY A 90 2.09 5.26 0.22
CA GLY A 90 2.24 5.77 1.57
C GLY A 90 1.82 4.71 2.58
N PHE A 91 1.15 5.15 3.65
CA PHE A 91 0.49 4.26 4.59
C PHE A 91 -0.86 3.83 4.01
N HIS A 92 -1.05 2.53 3.87
CA HIS A 92 -2.31 1.92 3.43
C HIS A 92 -2.67 0.77 4.36
N ASP A 93 -3.95 0.64 4.68
CA ASP A 93 -4.51 -0.51 5.38
C ASP A 93 -5.17 -1.47 4.40
N CYS A 94 -5.48 -2.67 4.87
CA CYS A 94 -6.24 -3.69 4.14
C CYS A 94 -5.69 -3.89 2.72
N THR A 95 -4.65 -4.69 2.64
CA THR A 95 -3.91 -4.95 1.40
C THR A 95 -4.49 -6.17 0.68
N HIS A 96 -5.76 -6.06 0.27
CA HIS A 96 -6.54 -7.18 -0.26
C HIS A 96 -6.14 -7.60 -1.68
N ALA A 97 -5.45 -6.73 -2.44
CA ALA A 97 -4.93 -7.07 -3.76
C ALA A 97 -3.62 -6.35 -4.02
N TYR A 98 -2.51 -7.08 -4.15
CA TYR A 98 -1.20 -6.49 -4.45
C TYR A 98 -0.30 -7.47 -5.20
N ALA A 99 0.62 -6.90 -5.99
CA ALA A 99 1.68 -7.69 -6.60
C ALA A 99 3.03 -7.35 -5.95
N VAL A 100 3.88 -8.36 -5.84
CA VAL A 100 5.19 -8.27 -5.19
C VAL A 100 6.25 -9.00 -6.02
N THR A 101 7.46 -8.43 -6.07
CA THR A 101 8.61 -9.08 -6.68
C THR A 101 9.27 -10.08 -5.71
N LEU A 102 10.02 -11.04 -6.24
CA LEU A 102 10.79 -11.98 -5.42
C LEU A 102 11.78 -11.26 -4.50
N GLN A 103 12.36 -10.15 -4.97
CA GLN A 103 13.27 -9.35 -4.15
C GLN A 103 12.55 -8.72 -2.96
N ALA A 104 11.38 -8.13 -3.18
CA ALA A 104 10.56 -7.58 -2.11
C ALA A 104 10.09 -8.66 -1.13
N ALA A 105 9.65 -9.82 -1.62
CA ALA A 105 9.26 -10.93 -0.77
C ALA A 105 10.38 -11.38 0.18
N LYS A 106 11.63 -11.43 -0.30
CA LYS A 106 12.80 -11.73 0.54
C LYS A 106 13.04 -10.66 1.60
N LYS A 107 12.89 -9.37 1.27
CA LYS A 107 13.01 -8.26 2.22
C LYS A 107 11.94 -8.35 3.31
N LEU A 108 10.68 -8.59 2.91
CA LEU A 108 9.55 -8.72 3.83
C LEU A 108 9.73 -9.92 4.76
N LEU A 109 10.16 -11.07 4.23
CA LEU A 109 10.45 -12.26 5.04
C LEU A 109 11.54 -11.98 6.08
N ALA A 110 12.63 -11.31 5.69
CA ALA A 110 13.70 -10.94 6.61
C ALA A 110 13.22 -9.96 7.70
N ALA A 111 12.37 -8.99 7.34
CA ALA A 111 11.79 -8.03 8.29
C ALA A 111 10.76 -8.67 9.25
N GLN A 112 10.18 -9.82 8.88
CA GLN A 112 9.17 -10.55 9.64
C GLN A 112 9.72 -11.78 10.37
N THR A 113 11.04 -11.95 10.42
CA THR A 113 11.68 -13.06 11.12
C THR A 113 12.50 -12.55 12.31
N PRO A 114 12.03 -12.73 13.58
CA PRO A 114 10.75 -13.39 13.99
C PRO A 114 9.50 -12.60 13.60
N VAL A 115 8.33 -13.25 13.62
CA VAL A 115 7.04 -12.60 13.30
C VAL A 115 6.71 -11.54 14.34
N VAL A 116 6.56 -10.28 13.91
CA VAL A 116 6.33 -9.10 14.77
C VAL A 116 5.09 -8.32 14.33
N TYR A 117 4.80 -8.29 13.03
CA TYR A 117 3.73 -7.48 12.45
C TYR A 117 2.60 -8.33 11.90
N ARG A 118 1.39 -7.76 11.82
CA ARG A 118 0.36 -8.26 10.89
C ARG A 118 0.82 -7.97 9.46
N ALA A 119 0.25 -8.67 8.47
CA ALA A 119 0.71 -8.57 7.08
C ALA A 119 0.65 -7.13 6.52
N ASP A 120 -0.46 -6.43 6.70
CA ASP A 120 -0.66 -5.05 6.26
C ASP A 120 0.24 -4.05 7.00
N ASP A 121 0.43 -4.24 8.32
CA ASP A 121 1.35 -3.44 9.13
C ASP A 121 2.81 -3.60 8.67
N LEU A 122 3.22 -4.82 8.31
CA LEU A 122 4.56 -5.09 7.79
C LEU A 122 4.81 -4.33 6.49
N LEU A 123 3.87 -4.43 5.54
CA LEU A 123 3.98 -3.73 4.25
C LEU A 123 4.07 -2.22 4.48
N SER A 124 3.14 -1.66 5.25
CA SER A 124 3.12 -0.23 5.58
C SER A 124 4.38 0.23 6.30
N ALA A 125 4.84 -0.50 7.32
CA ALA A 125 6.07 -0.16 8.05
C ALA A 125 7.30 -0.13 7.14
N THR A 126 7.44 -1.13 6.26
CA THR A 126 8.58 -1.25 5.35
C THR A 126 8.57 -0.14 4.29
N ILE A 127 7.37 0.22 3.78
CA ILE A 127 7.19 1.35 2.85
C ILE A 127 7.53 2.67 3.54
N LEU A 128 7.01 2.92 4.74
CA LEU A 128 7.27 4.16 5.49
C LEU A 128 8.75 4.36 5.80
N LYS A 129 9.47 3.28 6.14
CA LYS A 129 10.93 3.30 6.32
C LYS A 129 11.68 3.56 5.00
N GLY A 130 11.00 3.42 3.85
CA GLY A 130 11.60 3.58 2.51
C GLY A 130 12.54 2.44 2.15
N GLU A 131 12.19 1.23 2.57
CA GLU A 131 12.91 -0.01 2.32
C GLU A 131 12.32 -0.76 1.11
N LEU A 132 11.08 -0.43 0.71
CA LEU A 132 10.40 -0.92 -0.50
C LEU A 132 10.12 0.21 -1.49
N ASN A 133 10.37 -0.06 -2.77
CA ASN A 133 9.93 0.79 -3.87
C ASN A 133 8.50 0.43 -4.26
N ALA A 134 7.53 0.98 -3.52
CA ALA A 134 6.14 0.60 -3.59
C ALA A 134 5.27 1.67 -4.29
N TYR A 135 4.23 1.19 -4.97
CA TYR A 135 3.26 1.99 -5.71
C TYR A 135 1.83 1.60 -5.35
N VAL A 136 0.90 2.50 -5.59
CA VAL A 136 -0.55 2.24 -5.58
C VAL A 136 -1.14 2.68 -6.90
N THR A 137 -2.12 1.93 -7.38
CA THR A 137 -2.85 2.31 -8.60
C THR A 137 -3.97 3.30 -8.30
N GLU A 138 -4.23 4.17 -9.25
CA GLU A 138 -5.38 5.05 -9.27
C GLU A 138 -5.93 5.10 -10.71
N PRO A 139 -7.12 4.54 -10.96
CA PRO A 139 -8.07 3.99 -10.00
C PRO A 139 -7.61 2.67 -9.36
N LYS A 140 -8.29 2.26 -8.26
CA LYS A 140 -8.19 0.90 -7.74
C LYS A 140 -8.82 -0.09 -8.72
N PHE A 141 -8.28 -1.30 -8.78
CA PHE A 141 -8.79 -2.37 -9.65
C PHE A 141 -9.56 -3.43 -8.87
N PHE A 142 -9.35 -3.49 -7.55
CA PHE A 142 -9.98 -4.45 -6.66
C PHE A 142 -10.49 -3.76 -5.40
N ASP A 143 -11.57 -4.32 -4.84
CA ASP A 143 -12.17 -3.90 -3.57
C ASP A 143 -12.57 -5.15 -2.77
N GLN A 144 -12.98 -4.99 -1.52
CA GLN A 144 -13.44 -6.11 -0.69
C GLN A 144 -14.97 -6.23 -0.75
N GLU A 145 -15.48 -7.46 -0.71
CA GLU A 145 -16.90 -7.76 -0.78
C GLU A 145 -17.71 -7.08 0.33
N ILE A 146 -17.12 -6.91 1.52
CA ILE A 146 -17.75 -6.26 2.67
C ILE A 146 -18.26 -4.83 2.36
N PHE A 147 -17.65 -4.14 1.41
CA PHE A 147 -18.08 -2.79 1.01
C PHE A 147 -19.23 -2.80 -0.01
N HIS A 148 -19.54 -3.96 -0.58
CA HIS A 148 -20.58 -4.12 -1.59
C HIS A 148 -21.78 -4.92 -1.07
N ASN A 149 -21.62 -5.64 0.03
CA ASN A 149 -22.67 -6.49 0.61
C ASN A 149 -22.84 -6.21 2.11
N ALA A 150 -23.86 -5.43 2.46
CA ALA A 150 -24.15 -5.03 3.83
C ALA A 150 -24.53 -6.19 4.78
N SER A 151 -24.76 -7.41 4.24
CA SER A 151 -25.08 -8.60 5.05
C SER A 151 -23.83 -9.34 5.54
N ILE A 152 -22.64 -9.00 5.04
CA ILE A 152 -21.38 -9.61 5.45
C ILE A 152 -20.81 -8.82 6.63
N THR A 153 -20.64 -9.49 7.77
CA THR A 153 -19.92 -8.96 8.93
C THR A 153 -18.52 -9.56 8.95
N SER A 154 -17.51 -8.70 9.14
CA SER A 154 -16.13 -9.18 9.34
C SER A 154 -16.06 -10.12 10.55
N GLU A 155 -15.52 -11.31 10.36
CA GLU A 155 -15.28 -12.27 11.46
C GLU A 155 -14.09 -11.86 12.35
N ILE A 156 -13.30 -10.90 11.89
CA ILE A 156 -12.16 -10.38 12.65
C ILE A 156 -12.66 -9.39 13.69
N LYS A 157 -12.84 -9.87 14.92
CA LYS A 157 -13.04 -8.99 16.07
C LYS A 157 -11.72 -8.29 16.38
N SER A 158 -11.73 -6.96 16.31
CA SER A 158 -10.64 -6.10 16.74
C SER A 158 -10.34 -6.24 18.23
#